data_7f30b75d562628130b985d7d43111d5b
#
_entry.id   7f30b75d562628130b985d7d43111d5b
#
_cell.length_a   1.000
_cell.length_b   1.000
_cell.length_c   1.000
_cell.angle_alpha   90.00
_cell.angle_beta   90.00
_cell.angle_gamma   90.00
#
_symmetry.space_group_name_H-M   'P 1'
#
loop_
_entity.id
_entity.type
_entity.pdbx_description
1 polymer ?
#
loop_
_entity_poly.entity_id
_entity_poly.type
_entity_poly.pdbx_seq_one_letter_code
_entity_poly.pdbx_strand_id
1 'polypeptide(L)'
;MDIFLKNSLSGIDIAKKINENSKTAIIFMSAYCDDETLDKAAKIEPFAYLVKPFNRNDLKSSMNIATYKLQKRSEKIDENGKYKLSHDYYYSLEPYLKVYFKNQEIDLTKNERLFLEILIKAKGEVVRFSEIENFIWFDKQISDSTLRTLMHRTTSKFNHKIIKSVSSIGYKINFS
;
A
#
# COMPACT_ATOMS: atom_id res chain seq x y z
N MET A 1 7.73 20.93 -8.34
CA MET A 1 7.43 21.67 -9.60
C MET A 1 6.98 23.06 -9.24
N ASP A 2 7.56 24.11 -9.84
CA ASP A 2 7.10 25.48 -9.62
C ASP A 2 5.73 25.69 -10.28
N ILE A 3 4.82 26.41 -9.62
CA ILE A 3 3.50 26.74 -10.19
C ILE A 3 3.67 27.75 -11.32
N PHE A 4 4.55 28.76 -11.15
CA PHE A 4 4.81 29.78 -12.15
C PHE A 4 6.13 29.49 -12.86
N LEU A 5 6.06 29.05 -14.12
CA LEU A 5 7.22 28.81 -14.96
C LEU A 5 7.45 30.01 -15.91
N LYS A 6 8.69 30.30 -16.19
CA LYS A 6 9.04 31.28 -17.26
C LYS A 6 8.62 30.66 -18.60
N ASN A 7 7.86 31.36 -19.41
CA ASN A 7 7.36 30.98 -20.74
C ASN A 7 5.98 30.27 -20.76
N SER A 8 4.92 31.03 -20.56
CA SER A 8 3.52 30.74 -20.96
C SER A 8 2.82 29.44 -20.54
N LEU A 9 3.49 28.41 -20.08
CA LEU A 9 2.87 27.20 -19.50
C LEU A 9 2.95 27.27 -17.99
N SER A 10 1.80 27.12 -17.30
CA SER A 10 1.81 27.00 -15.85
C SER A 10 2.26 25.60 -15.42
N GLY A 11 2.94 25.51 -14.26
CA GLY A 11 3.27 24.21 -13.68
C GLY A 11 2.02 23.36 -13.44
N ILE A 12 0.87 24.00 -13.25
CA ILE A 12 -0.44 23.33 -13.11
C ILE A 12 -0.82 22.58 -14.41
N ASP A 13 -0.65 23.19 -15.58
CA ASP A 13 -0.97 22.55 -16.86
C ASP A 13 -0.03 21.37 -17.16
N ILE A 14 1.24 21.52 -16.80
CA ILE A 14 2.21 20.42 -16.91
C ILE A 14 1.87 19.28 -15.97
N ALA A 15 1.52 19.60 -14.72
CA ALA A 15 1.11 18.62 -13.74
C ALA A 15 -0.11 17.81 -14.19
N LYS A 16 -1.10 18.46 -14.80
CA LYS A 16 -2.28 17.81 -15.37
C LYS A 16 -1.89 16.78 -16.43
N LYS A 17 -1.02 17.17 -17.39
CA LYS A 17 -0.52 16.26 -18.44
C LYS A 17 0.28 15.09 -17.87
N ILE A 18 1.06 15.30 -16.80
CA ILE A 18 1.79 14.22 -16.13
C ILE A 18 0.81 13.24 -15.48
N ASN A 19 -0.21 13.73 -14.77
CA ASN A 19 -1.20 12.88 -14.10
C ASN A 19 -2.06 12.04 -15.08
N GLU A 20 -2.28 12.54 -16.30
CA GLU A 20 -2.97 11.79 -17.37
C GLU A 20 -2.18 10.55 -17.82
N ASN A 21 -0.85 10.61 -17.77
CA ASN A 21 0.03 9.58 -18.33
C ASN A 21 0.81 8.78 -17.29
N SER A 22 0.84 9.21 -16.04
CA SER A 22 1.62 8.54 -14.98
C SER A 22 1.05 8.78 -13.59
N LYS A 23 1.40 7.88 -12.66
CA LYS A 23 1.07 8.01 -11.22
C LYS A 23 2.19 8.73 -10.44
N THR A 24 2.79 9.76 -11.03
CA THR A 24 3.91 10.48 -10.43
C THR A 24 3.43 11.39 -9.30
N ALA A 25 4.12 11.36 -8.16
CA ALA A 25 3.85 12.28 -7.06
C ALA A 25 4.28 13.70 -7.45
N ILE A 26 3.37 14.65 -7.38
CA ILE A 26 3.63 16.05 -7.68
C ILE A 26 3.61 16.84 -6.37
N ILE A 27 4.71 17.57 -6.11
CA ILE A 27 4.82 18.57 -5.04
C ILE A 27 4.93 19.91 -5.73
N PHE A 28 3.98 20.82 -5.47
CA PHE A 28 4.06 22.18 -5.97
C PHE A 28 4.96 23.05 -5.08
N MET A 29 5.65 23.99 -5.71
CA MET A 29 6.42 25.04 -5.05
C MET A 29 5.95 26.40 -5.55
N SER A 30 5.67 27.35 -4.64
CA SER A 30 5.24 28.69 -5.02
C SER A 30 5.78 29.74 -4.07
N ALA A 31 6.12 30.91 -4.58
CA ALA A 31 6.50 32.07 -3.76
C ALA A 31 5.27 32.76 -3.14
N TYR A 32 4.16 32.75 -3.85
CA TYR A 32 2.86 33.32 -3.44
C TYR A 32 1.78 32.71 -4.34
N CYS A 33 0.67 32.31 -3.77
CA CYS A 33 -0.48 31.87 -4.54
C CYS A 33 -1.70 32.63 -4.07
N ASP A 34 -2.42 33.26 -5.01
CA ASP A 34 -3.78 33.70 -4.79
C ASP A 34 -4.71 32.49 -4.63
N ASP A 35 -5.88 32.72 -4.03
CA ASP A 35 -6.85 31.66 -3.76
C ASP A 35 -7.30 30.95 -5.03
N GLU A 36 -7.41 31.66 -6.15
CA GLU A 36 -7.83 31.10 -7.43
C GLU A 36 -6.79 30.10 -7.99
N THR A 37 -5.49 30.43 -7.85
CA THR A 37 -4.39 29.55 -8.27
C THR A 37 -4.29 28.33 -7.36
N LEU A 38 -4.51 28.50 -6.06
CA LEU A 38 -4.57 27.38 -5.09
C LEU A 38 -5.72 26.44 -5.40
N ASP A 39 -6.90 26.94 -5.72
CA ASP A 39 -8.06 26.14 -6.10
C ASP A 39 -7.82 25.34 -7.40
N LYS A 40 -7.18 25.96 -8.39
CA LYS A 40 -6.79 25.27 -9.63
C LYS A 40 -5.76 24.16 -9.36
N ALA A 41 -4.78 24.43 -8.52
CA ALA A 41 -3.76 23.47 -8.15
C ALA A 41 -4.33 22.34 -7.28
N ALA A 42 -5.30 22.63 -6.41
CA ALA A 42 -5.96 21.63 -5.56
C ALA A 42 -6.74 20.59 -6.39
N LYS A 43 -7.36 20.99 -7.51
CA LYS A 43 -8.08 20.08 -8.42
C LYS A 43 -7.21 18.98 -9.04
N ILE A 44 -5.89 19.16 -9.02
CA ILE A 44 -4.92 18.16 -9.51
C ILE A 44 -4.55 17.15 -8.43
N GLU A 45 -5.01 17.36 -7.20
CA GLU A 45 -4.68 16.53 -6.02
C GLU A 45 -3.17 16.33 -5.83
N PRO A 46 -2.37 17.39 -5.67
CA PRO A 46 -0.94 17.26 -5.45
C PRO A 46 -0.65 16.60 -4.12
N PHE A 47 0.51 15.98 -4.02
CA PHE A 47 0.91 15.29 -2.79
C PHE A 47 1.27 16.25 -1.65
N ALA A 48 1.83 17.42 -1.99
CA ALA A 48 2.13 18.49 -1.04
C ALA A 48 2.34 19.83 -1.76
N TYR A 49 2.36 20.91 -0.95
CA TYR A 49 2.73 22.26 -1.36
C TYR A 49 3.93 22.73 -0.53
N LEU A 50 4.84 23.46 -1.15
CA LEU A 50 5.95 24.15 -0.51
C LEU A 50 5.87 25.65 -0.83
N VAL A 51 5.83 26.47 0.21
CA VAL A 51 5.85 27.93 0.07
C VAL A 51 7.30 28.41 0.12
N LYS A 52 7.72 29.21 -0.85
CA LYS A 52 9.05 29.83 -0.90
C LYS A 52 9.08 31.09 -0.01
N PRO A 53 10.16 31.35 0.74
CA PRO A 53 11.35 30.50 0.86
C PRO A 53 11.11 29.30 1.80
N PHE A 54 11.58 28.12 1.39
CA PHE A 54 11.50 26.90 2.21
C PHE A 54 12.89 26.42 2.62
N ASN A 55 12.97 25.78 3.76
CA ASN A 55 14.18 25.18 4.27
C ASN A 55 14.27 23.68 3.96
N ARG A 56 15.41 23.04 4.30
CA ARG A 56 15.65 21.63 4.05
C ARG A 56 14.64 20.73 4.77
N ASN A 57 14.19 21.12 5.98
CA ASN A 57 13.24 20.32 6.76
C ASN A 57 11.85 20.36 6.15
N ASP A 58 11.41 21.50 5.62
CA ASP A 58 10.13 21.63 4.92
C ASP A 58 10.09 20.73 3.69
N LEU A 59 11.17 20.72 2.90
CA LEU A 59 11.30 19.84 1.74
C LEU A 59 11.27 18.36 2.16
N LYS A 60 12.03 17.98 3.20
CA LYS A 60 12.08 16.60 3.70
C LYS A 60 10.71 16.14 4.21
N SER A 61 9.99 16.98 4.95
CA SER A 61 8.65 16.69 5.45
C SER A 61 7.66 16.49 4.30
N SER A 62 7.69 17.37 3.31
CA SER A 62 6.82 17.25 2.13
C SER A 62 7.12 15.99 1.30
N MET A 63 8.39 15.62 1.14
CA MET A 63 8.79 14.38 0.48
C MET A 63 8.31 13.14 1.25
N ASN A 64 8.43 13.14 2.59
CA ASN A 64 7.95 12.04 3.43
C ASN A 64 6.44 11.87 3.30
N ILE A 65 5.68 12.96 3.34
CA ILE A 65 4.22 12.95 3.14
C ILE A 65 3.87 12.43 1.74
N ALA A 66 4.58 12.90 0.70
CA ALA A 66 4.36 12.44 -0.67
C ALA A 66 4.66 10.94 -0.82
N THR A 67 5.76 10.45 -0.25
CA THR A 67 6.13 9.03 -0.27
C THR A 67 5.07 8.18 0.44
N TYR A 68 4.61 8.60 1.63
CA TYR A 68 3.56 7.91 2.36
C TYR A 68 2.24 7.86 1.58
N LYS A 69 1.82 8.98 0.99
CA LYS A 69 0.61 9.04 0.15
C LYS A 69 0.74 8.17 -1.11
N LEU A 70 1.92 8.13 -1.74
CA LEU A 70 2.19 7.26 -2.90
C LEU A 70 2.06 5.79 -2.53
N GLN A 71 2.65 5.37 -1.41
CA GLN A 71 2.53 4.01 -0.91
C GLN A 71 1.06 3.64 -0.67
N LYS A 72 0.30 4.52 0.01
CA LYS A 72 -1.14 4.31 0.21
C LYS A 72 -1.94 4.27 -1.10
N ARG A 73 -1.58 5.11 -2.08
CA ARG A 73 -2.28 5.17 -3.37
C ARG A 73 -1.96 3.97 -4.28
N SER A 74 -0.74 3.40 -4.16
CA SER A 74 -0.37 2.17 -4.87
C SER A 74 -1.01 0.92 -4.27
N GLU A 75 -1.43 0.97 -3.01
CA GLU A 75 -2.10 -0.12 -2.31
C GLU A 75 -3.62 -0.20 -2.62
N LYS A 76 -4.28 0.93 -2.91
CA LYS A 76 -5.72 0.97 -3.24
C LYS A 76 -5.95 0.81 -4.73
N ILE A 77 -6.73 -0.18 -5.11
CA ILE A 77 -7.04 -0.44 -6.52
C ILE A 77 -8.49 -0.17 -6.87
N ASP A 78 -9.42 -0.29 -5.95
CA ASP A 78 -10.83 -0.05 -6.26
C ASP A 78 -11.47 1.02 -5.38
N GLU A 79 -12.62 1.53 -5.88
CA GLU A 79 -13.43 2.54 -5.22
C GLU A 79 -14.02 2.04 -3.88
N ASN A 80 -14.00 0.73 -3.63
CA ASN A 80 -14.55 0.07 -2.45
C ASN A 80 -13.54 -0.14 -1.32
N GLY A 81 -12.32 0.43 -1.45
CA GLY A 81 -11.30 0.33 -0.40
C GLY A 81 -10.60 -1.02 -0.31
N LYS A 82 -10.69 -1.86 -1.35
CA LYS A 82 -9.94 -3.10 -1.44
C LYS A 82 -8.54 -2.84 -2.00
N TYR A 83 -7.59 -3.63 -1.54
CA TYR A 83 -6.19 -3.57 -1.95
C TYR A 83 -5.86 -4.79 -2.82
N LYS A 84 -5.03 -4.62 -3.83
CA LYS A 84 -4.58 -5.75 -4.65
C LYS A 84 -3.57 -6.59 -3.87
N LEU A 85 -3.79 -7.89 -3.86
CA LEU A 85 -2.88 -8.84 -3.28
C LEU A 85 -1.97 -9.45 -4.35
N SER A 86 -2.55 -10.10 -5.35
CA SER A 86 -1.85 -10.71 -6.48
C SER A 86 -2.86 -11.21 -7.51
N HIS A 87 -2.54 -11.21 -8.80
CA HIS A 87 -3.45 -11.68 -9.86
C HIS A 87 -4.88 -11.10 -9.69
N ASP A 88 -5.89 -11.97 -9.55
CA ASP A 88 -7.29 -11.62 -9.31
C ASP A 88 -7.67 -11.61 -7.81
N TYR A 89 -6.66 -11.60 -6.91
CA TYR A 89 -6.85 -11.55 -5.48
C TYR A 89 -6.76 -10.13 -4.93
N TYR A 90 -7.74 -9.79 -4.10
CA TYR A 90 -7.85 -8.52 -3.41
C TYR A 90 -8.09 -8.76 -1.93
N TYR A 91 -7.80 -7.78 -1.10
CA TYR A 91 -8.09 -7.84 0.33
C TYR A 91 -8.61 -6.51 0.86
N SER A 92 -9.36 -6.57 1.97
CA SER A 92 -9.74 -5.42 2.79
C SER A 92 -9.31 -5.68 4.23
N LEU A 93 -9.01 -4.62 4.98
CA LEU A 93 -8.57 -4.74 6.38
C LEU A 93 -9.68 -4.38 7.39
N GLU A 94 -10.74 -3.75 6.94
CA GLU A 94 -11.81 -3.29 7.82
C GLU A 94 -13.11 -4.06 7.61
N PRO A 95 -13.81 -4.44 8.67
CA PRO A 95 -13.43 -4.36 10.11
C PRO A 95 -12.39 -5.40 10.53
N TYR A 96 -12.05 -6.34 9.67
CA TYR A 96 -11.02 -7.38 9.78
C TYR A 96 -10.59 -7.82 8.40
N LEU A 97 -9.46 -8.54 8.30
CA LEU A 97 -8.95 -9.03 7.02
C LEU A 97 -9.98 -9.92 6.32
N LYS A 98 -10.36 -9.53 5.12
CA LYS A 98 -11.11 -10.32 4.15
C LYS A 98 -10.30 -10.44 2.88
N VAL A 99 -10.33 -11.61 2.25
CA VAL A 99 -9.65 -11.83 0.97
C VAL A 99 -10.69 -12.25 -0.06
N TYR A 100 -10.53 -11.73 -1.27
CA TYR A 100 -11.45 -11.94 -2.37
C TYR A 100 -10.70 -12.50 -3.59
N PHE A 101 -11.33 -13.40 -4.30
CA PHE A 101 -10.91 -13.85 -5.62
C PHE A 101 -12.02 -13.52 -6.63
N LYS A 102 -11.72 -12.72 -7.65
CA LYS A 102 -12.72 -12.26 -8.65
C LYS A 102 -14.01 -11.74 -7.99
N ASN A 103 -13.87 -10.89 -6.99
CA ASN A 103 -14.95 -10.31 -6.17
C ASN A 103 -15.72 -11.28 -5.25
N GLN A 104 -15.41 -12.58 -5.22
CA GLN A 104 -15.98 -13.53 -4.27
C GLN A 104 -15.10 -13.61 -3.02
N GLU A 105 -15.69 -13.47 -1.83
CA GLU A 105 -14.99 -13.61 -0.56
C GLU A 105 -14.56 -15.06 -0.36
N ILE A 106 -13.27 -15.24 0.01
CA ILE A 106 -12.73 -16.55 0.37
C ILE A 106 -13.01 -16.78 1.86
N ASP A 107 -13.69 -17.89 2.16
CA ASP A 107 -13.96 -18.25 3.56
C ASP A 107 -12.66 -18.66 4.27
N LEU A 108 -12.31 -17.89 5.31
CA LEU A 108 -11.11 -18.07 6.10
C LEU A 108 -11.47 -18.25 7.58
N THR A 109 -10.92 -19.28 8.19
CA THR A 109 -10.98 -19.42 9.65
C THR A 109 -10.19 -18.30 10.35
N LYS A 110 -10.41 -18.12 11.65
CA LYS A 110 -9.72 -17.10 12.45
C LYS A 110 -8.19 -17.19 12.30
N ASN A 111 -7.63 -18.39 12.42
CA ASN A 111 -6.17 -18.57 12.36
C ASN A 111 -5.60 -18.40 10.94
N GLU A 112 -6.34 -18.83 9.90
CA GLU A 112 -5.94 -18.58 8.49
C GLU A 112 -5.94 -17.09 8.19
N ARG A 113 -6.90 -16.36 8.73
CA ARG A 113 -7.00 -14.90 8.61
C ARG A 113 -5.80 -14.19 9.27
N LEU A 114 -5.47 -14.55 10.52
CA LEU A 114 -4.31 -14.02 11.23
C LEU A 114 -3.00 -14.34 10.51
N PHE A 115 -2.88 -15.57 9.97
CA PHE A 115 -1.71 -15.95 9.19
C PHE A 115 -1.53 -15.08 7.94
N LEU A 116 -2.59 -14.85 7.17
CA LEU A 116 -2.52 -13.96 6.01
C LEU A 116 -2.27 -12.50 6.41
N GLU A 117 -2.86 -12.06 7.51
CA GLU A 117 -2.71 -10.68 8.00
C GLU A 117 -1.24 -10.35 8.33
N ILE A 118 -0.53 -11.23 9.05
CA ILE A 118 0.88 -11.01 9.36
C ILE A 118 1.74 -10.99 8.10
N LEU A 119 1.47 -11.86 7.11
CA LEU A 119 2.20 -11.87 5.84
C LEU A 119 1.93 -10.64 4.98
N ILE A 120 0.69 -10.14 4.95
CA ILE A 120 0.31 -8.91 4.24
C ILE A 120 1.00 -7.69 4.88
N LYS A 121 1.00 -7.62 6.22
CA LYS A 121 1.70 -6.54 6.96
C LYS A 121 3.20 -6.52 6.71
N ALA A 122 3.81 -7.67 6.45
CA ALA A 122 5.22 -7.79 6.12
C ALA A 122 5.57 -7.34 4.69
N LYS A 123 4.59 -6.96 3.86
CA LYS A 123 4.77 -6.35 2.53
C LYS A 123 5.76 -7.10 1.61
N GLY A 124 5.73 -8.43 1.66
CA GLY A 124 6.60 -9.30 0.84
C GLY A 124 7.92 -9.71 1.51
N GLU A 125 8.23 -9.16 2.67
CA GLU A 125 9.32 -9.67 3.51
C GLU A 125 8.99 -11.04 4.08
N VAL A 126 10.02 -11.80 4.46
CA VAL A 126 9.86 -13.13 5.03
C VAL A 126 9.48 -13.01 6.51
N VAL A 127 8.34 -13.58 6.88
CA VAL A 127 7.92 -13.72 8.28
C VAL A 127 8.38 -15.09 8.79
N ARG A 128 9.15 -15.10 9.87
CA ARG A 128 9.71 -16.32 10.46
C ARG A 128 8.62 -17.17 11.12
N PHE A 129 8.87 -18.48 11.21
CA PHE A 129 7.93 -19.39 11.88
C PHE A 129 7.58 -18.94 13.30
N SER A 130 8.59 -18.55 14.09
CA SER A 130 8.40 -18.06 15.45
C SER A 130 7.55 -16.79 15.56
N GLU A 131 7.66 -15.89 14.59
CA GLU A 131 6.84 -14.67 14.52
C GLU A 131 5.38 -15.00 14.20
N ILE A 132 5.15 -15.96 13.29
CA ILE A 132 3.82 -16.45 12.94
C ILE A 132 3.16 -17.13 14.14
N GLU A 133 3.90 -17.99 14.82
CA GLU A 133 3.44 -18.69 16.02
C GLU A 133 3.02 -17.72 17.12
N ASN A 134 3.90 -16.79 17.46
CA ASN A 134 3.64 -15.78 18.48
C ASN A 134 2.45 -14.89 18.12
N PHE A 135 2.29 -14.54 16.85
CA PHE A 135 1.17 -13.70 16.41
C PHE A 135 -0.18 -14.39 16.48
N ILE A 136 -0.23 -15.69 16.15
CA ILE A 136 -1.49 -16.46 16.09
C ILE A 136 -1.85 -17.07 17.44
N TRP A 137 -0.85 -17.53 18.21
CA TRP A 137 -1.04 -18.27 19.46
C TRP A 137 -0.23 -17.71 20.62
N PHE A 138 -0.35 -16.43 20.88
CA PHE A 138 0.46 -15.61 21.79
C PHE A 138 0.93 -16.31 23.10
N ASP A 139 0.17 -17.18 23.72
CA ASP A 139 0.51 -17.86 24.99
C ASP A 139 0.39 -19.40 24.92
N LYS A 140 0.37 -19.97 23.72
CA LYS A 140 0.20 -21.41 23.56
C LYS A 140 1.38 -22.02 22.83
N GLN A 141 2.05 -22.98 23.46
CA GLN A 141 2.97 -23.83 22.73
C GLN A 141 2.15 -24.71 21.76
N ILE A 142 2.48 -24.62 20.50
CA ILE A 142 1.91 -25.45 19.45
C ILE A 142 2.97 -26.41 18.91
N SER A 143 2.51 -27.55 18.37
CA SER A 143 3.40 -28.44 17.65
C SER A 143 3.71 -27.92 16.24
N ASP A 144 4.87 -28.24 15.71
CA ASP A 144 5.24 -27.96 14.31
C ASP A 144 4.20 -28.46 13.30
N SER A 145 3.50 -29.56 13.64
CA SER A 145 2.42 -30.12 12.82
C SER A 145 1.22 -29.18 12.73
N THR A 146 0.88 -28.47 13.81
CA THR A 146 -0.24 -27.52 13.85
C THR A 146 0.02 -26.35 12.91
N LEU A 147 1.22 -25.79 12.96
CA LEU A 147 1.63 -24.68 12.08
C LEU A 147 1.64 -25.12 10.61
N ARG A 148 2.25 -26.27 10.29
CA ARG A 148 2.27 -26.84 8.93
C ARG A 148 0.86 -27.10 8.39
N THR A 149 -0.03 -27.64 9.23
CA THR A 149 -1.42 -27.89 8.84
C THR A 149 -2.16 -26.59 8.52
N LEU A 150 -2.01 -25.55 9.36
CA LEU A 150 -2.59 -24.24 9.10
C LEU A 150 -2.11 -23.69 7.75
N MET A 151 -0.81 -23.72 7.53
CA MET A 151 -0.20 -23.22 6.29
C MET A 151 -0.68 -23.96 5.06
N HIS A 152 -0.70 -25.30 5.12
CA HIS A 152 -1.20 -26.12 4.03
C HIS A 152 -2.67 -25.83 3.71
N ARG A 153 -3.53 -25.76 4.73
CA ARG A 153 -4.95 -25.41 4.56
C ARG A 153 -5.13 -24.01 3.96
N THR A 154 -4.36 -23.04 4.44
CA THR A 154 -4.47 -21.68 3.93
C THR A 154 -4.01 -21.61 2.47
N THR A 155 -2.85 -22.19 2.15
CA THR A 155 -2.31 -22.15 0.78
C THR A 155 -3.18 -22.88 -0.23
N SER A 156 -3.85 -23.99 0.19
CA SER A 156 -4.75 -24.76 -0.69
C SER A 156 -6.01 -24.01 -1.10
N LYS A 157 -6.41 -22.95 -0.38
CA LYS A 157 -7.55 -22.09 -0.74
C LYS A 157 -7.25 -21.10 -1.87
N PHE A 158 -5.98 -20.99 -2.27
CA PHE A 158 -5.55 -20.10 -3.32
C PHE A 158 -5.13 -20.88 -4.58
N ASN A 159 -5.70 -20.53 -5.71
CA ASN A 159 -5.41 -21.19 -7.00
C ASN A 159 -4.01 -20.86 -7.54
N HIS A 160 -3.40 -19.77 -7.08
CA HIS A 160 -2.06 -19.32 -7.44
C HIS A 160 -1.15 -19.35 -6.22
N LYS A 161 0.14 -19.60 -6.42
CA LYS A 161 1.14 -19.61 -5.33
C LYS A 161 1.46 -18.19 -4.86
N ILE A 162 0.46 -17.51 -4.29
CA ILE A 162 0.63 -16.17 -3.70
C ILE A 162 1.41 -16.23 -2.38
N ILE A 163 1.35 -17.35 -1.66
CA ILE A 163 2.12 -17.59 -0.45
C ILE A 163 3.31 -18.47 -0.82
N LYS A 164 4.52 -18.00 -0.52
CA LYS A 164 5.75 -18.71 -0.79
C LYS A 164 6.43 -19.11 0.49
N SER A 165 6.78 -20.40 0.60
CA SER A 165 7.63 -20.93 1.67
C SER A 165 9.08 -20.56 1.38
N VAL A 166 9.79 -20.11 2.42
CA VAL A 166 11.26 -19.93 2.42
C VAL A 166 11.81 -20.98 3.35
N SER A 167 12.54 -21.93 2.76
CA SER A 167 13.02 -23.14 3.44
C SER A 167 13.67 -22.84 4.77
N SER A 168 13.25 -23.54 5.83
CA SER A 168 13.75 -23.44 7.20
C SER A 168 13.64 -22.06 7.87
N ILE A 169 13.03 -21.06 7.23
CA ILE A 169 12.95 -19.69 7.74
C ILE A 169 11.48 -19.29 8.04
N GLY A 170 10.60 -19.36 7.04
CA GLY A 170 9.25 -18.87 7.20
C GLY A 170 8.46 -18.78 5.89
N TYR A 171 7.56 -17.82 5.82
CA TYR A 171 6.68 -17.59 4.68
C TYR A 171 6.64 -16.12 4.28
N LYS A 172 6.33 -15.88 3.02
CA LYS A 172 6.08 -14.52 2.51
C LYS A 172 4.95 -14.51 1.48
N ILE A 173 4.35 -13.36 1.26
CA ILE A 173 3.42 -13.11 0.16
C ILE A 173 4.19 -12.52 -1.03
N ASN A 174 3.88 -13.01 -2.22
CA ASN A 174 4.28 -12.38 -3.46
C ASN A 174 3.18 -11.43 -3.91
N PHE A 175 3.42 -10.15 -3.81
CA PHE A 175 2.60 -9.13 -4.47
C PHE A 175 3.01 -9.07 -5.95
N SER A 176 2.07 -9.10 -6.86
CA SER A 176 2.32 -9.00 -8.31
C SER A 176 1.51 -7.87 -8.92
#